data_21e82047f4e9f4903d7af17e97fd3303
#
_entry.id   21e82047f4e9f4903d7af17e97fd3303
#
_cell.length_a   1.000
_cell.length_b   1.000
_cell.length_c   1.000
_cell.angle_alpha   90.00
_cell.angle_beta   90.00
_cell.angle_gamma   90.00
#
_symmetry.space_group_name_H-M   'P 1'
#
loop_
_entity.id
_entity.type
_entity.pdbx_description
1 polymer ?
#
loop_
_entity_poly.entity_id
_entity_poly.type
_entity_poly.pdbx_seq_one_letter_code
_entity_poly.pdbx_strand_id
1 'polypeptide(L)'
;MKKRLLPLLLAALLLTGCESVIKNDYLSVHPHVEPSAAPTEAPVEEAPPEAHNRNELRGTMLSFVRDWTEQATIQIRSYQGDLNADLSETLQYITAEDPIGAYALDYADAELTGNQTYGSVAVRLVFRRSAAEIDAIVTVSGLSGAQEKIRSALLNYDSALTLRIRSYEDADFPAEIRAFCLNNPGQISVLPEVSANVYPQEGETRILELHFTYDATRDEMRSMQKSVATLLTSASTYMRSGAGDNERLQNLLRYLFSRMDYTMGSEPTAHPVYDLLRKRQASSLGFACVVNAECAQAQIACELVEGTRGGAYHAWNRLTVNGEECYIDLMRALERGNAELELLTAQTLAGESYVWQTPEETTDS
;
A
#
# COMPACT_ATOMS: atom_id res chain seq x y z
N MET A 1 -3.26 -58.83 -38.70
CA MET A 1 -3.91 -57.99 -39.72
C MET A 1 -5.36 -57.66 -39.27
N LYS A 2 -5.59 -56.62 -38.48
CA LYS A 2 -6.94 -56.10 -38.11
C LYS A 2 -6.78 -54.80 -37.28
N LYS A 3 -6.37 -53.68 -37.89
CA LYS A 3 -6.33 -52.36 -37.23
C LYS A 3 -6.17 -51.21 -38.23
N ARG A 4 -7.01 -51.12 -39.28
CA ARG A 4 -6.97 -49.95 -40.21
C ARG A 4 -8.31 -49.61 -40.88
N LEU A 5 -9.45 -49.88 -40.24
CA LEU A 5 -10.79 -49.63 -40.86
C LEU A 5 -11.66 -48.67 -40.03
N LEU A 6 -11.17 -48.11 -38.94
CA LEU A 6 -12.00 -47.25 -38.06
C LEU A 6 -11.99 -45.74 -38.38
N PRO A 7 -10.98 -45.14 -39.06
CA PRO A 7 -11.05 -43.72 -39.38
C PRO A 7 -11.83 -43.35 -40.66
N LEU A 8 -12.24 -44.34 -41.48
CA LEU A 8 -12.96 -44.04 -42.72
C LEU A 8 -14.48 -43.93 -42.54
N LEU A 9 -15.06 -44.43 -41.44
CA LEU A 9 -16.51 -44.38 -41.18
C LEU A 9 -16.93 -43.09 -40.47
N LEU A 10 -16.01 -42.34 -39.89
CA LEU A 10 -16.30 -41.04 -39.19
C LEU A 10 -16.29 -39.87 -40.18
N ALA A 11 -15.68 -40.01 -41.34
CA ALA A 11 -15.61 -38.95 -42.37
C ALA A 11 -16.86 -38.91 -43.28
N ALA A 12 -17.69 -39.96 -43.29
CA ALA A 12 -18.89 -40.06 -44.15
C ALA A 12 -20.17 -39.51 -43.51
N LEU A 13 -20.15 -39.15 -42.23
CA LEU A 13 -21.32 -38.62 -41.48
C LEU A 13 -21.38 -37.10 -41.42
N LEU A 14 -20.44 -36.37 -42.03
CA LEU A 14 -20.41 -34.89 -42.02
C LEU A 14 -20.84 -34.26 -43.36
N LEU A 15 -21.36 -35.02 -44.32
CA LEU A 15 -21.71 -34.53 -45.66
C LEU A 15 -23.21 -34.56 -45.99
N THR A 16 -24.10 -34.83 -45.04
CA THR A 16 -25.55 -34.81 -45.30
C THR A 16 -26.24 -33.80 -44.38
N GLY A 17 -26.19 -32.55 -44.73
CA GLY A 17 -26.91 -31.54 -43.98
C GLY A 17 -26.71 -30.13 -44.47
N CYS A 18 -27.10 -29.81 -45.69
CA CYS A 18 -27.35 -28.44 -46.13
C CYS A 18 -28.05 -28.39 -47.50
N GLU A 19 -29.25 -28.90 -47.57
CA GLU A 19 -30.11 -28.71 -48.75
C GLU A 19 -31.52 -28.29 -48.44
N SER A 20 -31.74 -27.38 -47.51
CA SER A 20 -33.08 -26.87 -47.26
C SER A 20 -33.23 -25.40 -46.85
N VAL A 21 -32.30 -24.54 -47.26
CA VAL A 21 -32.43 -23.10 -47.00
C VAL A 21 -32.25 -22.25 -48.27
N ILE A 22 -32.73 -22.73 -49.39
CA ILE A 22 -32.92 -21.88 -50.58
C ILE A 22 -34.35 -22.05 -51.05
N LYS A 23 -35.28 -21.45 -50.34
CA LYS A 23 -36.56 -21.03 -50.93
C LYS A 23 -36.56 -19.50 -50.97
N ASN A 24 -36.45 -19.02 -52.17
CA ASN A 24 -36.56 -17.61 -52.53
C ASN A 24 -37.93 -17.07 -52.16
N ASP A 25 -37.98 -16.30 -51.04
CA ASP A 25 -38.93 -15.22 -50.96
C ASP A 25 -38.16 -13.94 -51.12
N TYR A 26 -38.26 -13.29 -52.24
CA TYR A 26 -37.78 -11.93 -52.46
C TYR A 26 -38.52 -11.01 -51.51
N LEU A 27 -37.89 -10.71 -50.37
CA LEU A 27 -38.28 -9.59 -49.54
C LEU A 27 -38.03 -8.35 -50.36
N SER A 28 -39.09 -7.64 -50.70
CA SER A 28 -39.00 -6.32 -51.31
C SER A 28 -38.15 -5.42 -50.42
N VAL A 29 -36.99 -5.02 -50.93
CA VAL A 29 -36.18 -4.03 -50.29
C VAL A 29 -36.91 -2.69 -50.35
N HIS A 30 -37.57 -2.33 -49.26
CA HIS A 30 -38.00 -0.95 -49.10
C HIS A 30 -36.74 -0.10 -49.07
N PRO A 31 -36.68 1.02 -49.81
CA PRO A 31 -35.55 1.91 -49.73
C PRO A 31 -35.40 2.35 -48.26
N HIS A 32 -34.24 2.03 -47.67
CA HIS A 32 -33.85 2.57 -46.37
C HIS A 32 -33.91 4.10 -46.54
N VAL A 33 -34.92 4.71 -45.95
CA VAL A 33 -34.89 6.13 -45.66
C VAL A 33 -33.81 6.22 -44.58
N GLU A 34 -32.64 6.71 -44.91
CA GLU A 34 -31.65 7.07 -43.92
C GLU A 34 -32.37 7.93 -42.88
N PRO A 35 -32.34 7.59 -41.59
CA PRO A 35 -32.87 8.50 -40.58
C PRO A 35 -32.10 9.76 -40.76
N SER A 36 -32.79 10.85 -41.13
CA SER A 36 -32.23 12.20 -41.12
C SER A 36 -31.49 12.32 -39.79
N ALA A 37 -30.17 12.50 -39.86
CA ALA A 37 -29.39 12.71 -38.67
C ALA A 37 -30.12 13.81 -37.88
N ALA A 38 -30.58 13.43 -36.67
CA ALA A 38 -31.10 14.42 -35.77
C ALA A 38 -30.01 15.51 -35.68
N PRO A 39 -30.40 16.78 -35.71
CA PRO A 39 -29.42 17.84 -35.56
C PRO A 39 -28.60 17.48 -34.30
N THR A 40 -27.30 17.27 -34.47
CA THR A 40 -26.38 17.20 -33.33
C THR A 40 -26.60 18.51 -32.62
N GLU A 41 -27.28 18.53 -31.48
CA GLU A 41 -27.36 19.68 -30.64
C GLU A 41 -25.92 20.13 -30.44
N ALA A 42 -25.63 21.36 -30.87
CA ALA A 42 -24.34 21.97 -30.59
C ALA A 42 -24.12 21.85 -29.07
N PRO A 43 -22.90 21.54 -28.62
CA PRO A 43 -22.62 21.49 -27.18
C PRO A 43 -23.20 22.77 -26.59
N VAL A 44 -24.12 22.63 -25.64
CA VAL A 44 -24.62 23.79 -24.88
C VAL A 44 -23.40 24.29 -24.13
N GLU A 45 -22.87 25.41 -24.59
CA GLU A 45 -21.77 26.08 -23.89
C GLU A 45 -22.36 26.56 -22.58
N GLU A 46 -22.03 25.81 -21.48
CA GLU A 46 -22.51 26.19 -20.16
C GLU A 46 -22.01 27.59 -19.84
N ALA A 47 -22.92 28.43 -19.38
CA ALA A 47 -22.59 29.81 -19.02
C ALA A 47 -21.50 29.76 -17.91
N PRO A 48 -20.46 30.62 -17.99
CA PRO A 48 -19.44 30.68 -16.98
C PRO A 48 -20.06 30.83 -15.57
N PRO A 49 -19.53 30.13 -14.55
CA PRO A 49 -20.05 30.27 -13.19
C PRO A 49 -19.94 31.71 -12.68
N GLU A 50 -20.87 32.13 -11.84
CA GLU A 50 -20.88 33.47 -11.24
C GLU A 50 -20.46 33.40 -9.77
N ALA A 51 -19.79 34.47 -9.27
CA ALA A 51 -19.45 34.63 -7.86
C ALA A 51 -19.84 36.03 -7.37
N HIS A 52 -20.55 36.07 -6.22
CA HIS A 52 -21.04 37.28 -5.56
C HIS A 52 -20.36 37.54 -4.21
N ASN A 53 -19.58 36.60 -3.71
CA ASN A 53 -18.87 36.68 -2.44
C ASN A 53 -17.70 35.70 -2.38
N ARG A 54 -16.89 35.82 -1.32
CA ARG A 54 -15.71 34.99 -1.08
C ARG A 54 -16.01 33.48 -1.07
N ASN A 55 -17.12 33.07 -0.46
CA ASN A 55 -17.45 31.64 -0.34
C ASN A 55 -17.79 31.02 -1.71
N GLU A 56 -18.52 31.77 -2.54
CA GLU A 56 -18.84 31.33 -3.90
C GLU A 56 -17.60 31.32 -4.79
N LEU A 57 -16.74 32.35 -4.71
CA LEU A 57 -15.46 32.41 -5.42
C LEU A 57 -14.60 31.21 -5.06
N ARG A 58 -14.39 30.95 -3.76
CA ARG A 58 -13.61 29.82 -3.26
C ARG A 58 -14.22 28.47 -3.67
N GLY A 59 -15.54 28.32 -3.51
CA GLY A 59 -16.24 27.09 -3.90
C GLY A 59 -16.10 26.76 -5.37
N THR A 60 -16.21 27.78 -6.25
CA THR A 60 -16.03 27.63 -7.69
C THR A 60 -14.58 27.24 -8.04
N MET A 61 -13.59 27.93 -7.46
CA MET A 61 -12.18 27.58 -7.71
C MET A 61 -11.84 26.17 -7.21
N LEU A 62 -12.40 25.73 -6.08
CA LEU A 62 -12.24 24.34 -5.59
C LEU A 62 -12.91 23.32 -6.53
N SER A 63 -14.04 23.67 -7.21
CA SER A 63 -14.61 22.77 -8.20
C SER A 63 -13.68 22.60 -9.40
N PHE A 64 -13.03 23.67 -9.87
CA PHE A 64 -12.04 23.57 -10.94
C PHE A 64 -10.87 22.65 -10.60
N VAL A 65 -10.40 22.67 -9.34
CA VAL A 65 -9.35 21.76 -8.88
C VAL A 65 -9.84 20.30 -8.94
N ARG A 66 -11.06 20.01 -8.46
CA ARG A 66 -11.64 18.66 -8.45
C ARG A 66 -11.91 18.14 -9.85
N ASP A 67 -12.39 19.03 -10.73
CA ASP A 67 -12.77 18.70 -12.11
C ASP A 67 -11.57 18.77 -13.06
N TRP A 68 -10.36 18.94 -12.52
CA TRP A 68 -9.10 19.03 -13.26
C TRP A 68 -9.15 20.05 -14.40
N THR A 69 -9.71 21.25 -14.12
CA THR A 69 -9.92 22.32 -15.09
C THR A 69 -8.72 23.27 -15.08
N GLU A 70 -7.90 23.25 -16.13
CA GLU A 70 -6.67 24.05 -16.21
C GLU A 70 -6.95 25.55 -16.43
N GLN A 71 -8.01 25.89 -17.14
CA GLN A 71 -8.38 27.27 -17.46
C GLN A 71 -9.90 27.44 -17.37
N ALA A 72 -10.32 28.47 -16.66
CA ALA A 72 -11.74 28.80 -16.53
C ALA A 72 -11.93 30.29 -16.30
N THR A 73 -13.17 30.78 -16.51
CA THR A 73 -13.55 32.16 -16.23
C THR A 73 -14.70 32.16 -15.23
N ILE A 74 -14.62 32.96 -14.18
CA ILE A 74 -15.68 33.24 -13.23
C ILE A 74 -16.24 34.62 -13.49
N GLN A 75 -17.55 34.74 -13.66
CA GLN A 75 -18.21 36.03 -13.77
C GLN A 75 -18.39 36.66 -12.38
N ILE A 76 -18.05 37.95 -12.28
CA ILE A 76 -18.22 38.70 -11.04
C ILE A 76 -19.43 39.64 -11.22
N ARG A 77 -20.39 39.50 -10.30
CA ARG A 77 -21.59 40.31 -10.33
C ARG A 77 -21.94 40.82 -8.94
N SER A 78 -21.96 42.16 -8.78
CA SER A 78 -22.32 42.82 -7.53
C SER A 78 -21.63 42.18 -6.32
N TYR A 79 -20.31 41.97 -6.44
CA TYR A 79 -19.51 41.26 -5.44
C TYR A 79 -19.51 41.98 -4.10
N GLN A 80 -19.72 41.20 -3.01
CA GLN A 80 -19.73 41.68 -1.65
C GLN A 80 -18.40 41.34 -0.96
N GLY A 81 -17.64 42.34 -0.57
CA GLY A 81 -16.34 42.22 0.06
C GLY A 81 -15.23 42.88 -0.74
N ASP A 82 -13.99 42.66 -0.35
CA ASP A 82 -12.80 43.09 -1.11
C ASP A 82 -12.37 42.00 -2.10
N LEU A 83 -12.79 42.13 -3.35
CA LEU A 83 -12.53 41.11 -4.37
C LEU A 83 -11.04 40.80 -4.55
N ASN A 84 -10.15 41.79 -4.47
CA ASN A 84 -8.72 41.57 -4.65
C ASN A 84 -8.11 40.80 -3.47
N ALA A 85 -8.49 41.17 -2.23
CA ALA A 85 -8.08 40.48 -1.03
C ALA A 85 -8.61 39.04 -1.02
N ASP A 86 -9.91 38.86 -1.29
CA ASP A 86 -10.57 37.56 -1.32
C ASP A 86 -10.01 36.63 -2.42
N LEU A 87 -9.61 37.18 -3.57
CA LEU A 87 -8.97 36.43 -4.65
C LEU A 87 -7.59 35.93 -4.21
N SER A 88 -6.76 36.81 -3.64
CA SER A 88 -5.43 36.46 -3.13
C SER A 88 -5.50 35.38 -2.04
N GLU A 89 -6.40 35.54 -1.06
CA GLU A 89 -6.61 34.57 0.01
C GLU A 89 -7.16 33.23 -0.53
N THR A 90 -8.02 33.28 -1.56
CA THR A 90 -8.54 32.07 -2.19
C THR A 90 -7.44 31.28 -2.90
N LEU A 91 -6.57 31.96 -3.66
CA LEU A 91 -5.42 31.34 -4.32
C LEU A 91 -4.48 30.69 -3.31
N GLN A 92 -4.17 31.40 -2.20
CA GLN A 92 -3.36 30.84 -1.13
C GLN A 92 -4.04 29.61 -0.52
N TYR A 93 -5.33 29.70 -0.23
CA TYR A 93 -6.08 28.60 0.37
C TYR A 93 -6.08 27.35 -0.52
N ILE A 94 -6.39 27.47 -1.81
CA ILE A 94 -6.46 26.32 -2.72
C ILE A 94 -5.09 25.69 -2.98
N THR A 95 -4.00 26.44 -2.88
CA THR A 95 -2.65 25.91 -3.14
C THR A 95 -1.94 25.39 -1.91
N ALA A 96 -2.27 25.90 -0.70
CA ALA A 96 -1.53 25.61 0.52
C ALA A 96 -2.35 25.00 1.66
N GLU A 97 -3.69 25.19 1.69
CA GLU A 97 -4.53 24.81 2.82
C GLU A 97 -5.60 23.76 2.43
N ASP A 98 -6.14 23.80 1.21
CA ASP A 98 -7.07 22.75 0.75
C ASP A 98 -6.30 21.45 0.48
N PRO A 99 -6.72 20.31 1.06
CA PRO A 99 -5.99 19.06 0.90
C PRO A 99 -5.80 18.62 -0.56
N ILE A 100 -6.86 18.73 -1.38
CA ILE A 100 -6.78 18.32 -2.80
C ILE A 100 -5.92 19.32 -3.58
N GLY A 101 -6.11 20.61 -3.35
CA GLY A 101 -5.34 21.64 -4.01
C GLY A 101 -3.86 21.58 -3.66
N ALA A 102 -3.52 21.46 -2.36
CA ALA A 102 -2.14 21.31 -1.91
C ALA A 102 -1.45 20.04 -2.45
N TYR A 103 -2.20 18.97 -2.71
CA TYR A 103 -1.71 17.74 -3.34
C TYR A 103 -1.58 17.87 -4.86
N ALA A 104 -2.58 18.45 -5.51
CA ALA A 104 -2.74 18.37 -6.97
C ALA A 104 -2.08 19.51 -7.74
N LEU A 105 -1.99 20.71 -7.15
CA LEU A 105 -1.53 21.91 -7.85
C LEU A 105 -0.04 22.17 -7.65
N ASP A 106 0.64 22.51 -8.72
CA ASP A 106 1.97 23.10 -8.71
C ASP A 106 1.87 24.62 -8.56
N TYR A 107 0.89 25.21 -9.26
CA TYR A 107 0.71 26.66 -9.29
C TYR A 107 -0.74 27.02 -9.62
N ALA A 108 -1.23 28.11 -9.07
CA ALA A 108 -2.51 28.75 -9.41
C ALA A 108 -2.35 30.25 -9.59
N ASP A 109 -3.01 30.79 -10.59
CA ASP A 109 -3.02 32.21 -10.91
C ASP A 109 -4.42 32.65 -11.30
N ALA A 110 -4.71 33.93 -11.10
CA ALA A 110 -5.99 34.52 -11.52
C ALA A 110 -5.83 35.99 -11.86
N GLU A 111 -6.43 36.39 -12.99
CA GLU A 111 -6.42 37.75 -13.48
C GLU A 111 -7.83 38.35 -13.46
N LEU A 112 -7.97 39.45 -12.75
CA LEU A 112 -9.24 40.20 -12.67
C LEU A 112 -9.34 41.23 -13.82
N THR A 113 -10.43 41.15 -14.59
CA THR A 113 -10.82 42.15 -15.58
C THR A 113 -12.13 42.80 -15.18
N GLY A 114 -12.20 44.12 -15.19
CA GLY A 114 -13.38 44.87 -14.78
C GLY A 114 -13.37 45.31 -13.31
N ASN A 115 -14.50 45.22 -12.62
CA ASN A 115 -14.62 45.64 -11.21
C ASN A 115 -15.61 44.76 -10.42
N GLN A 116 -15.84 45.12 -9.16
CA GLN A 116 -16.72 44.33 -8.24
C GLN A 116 -18.17 44.28 -8.70
N THR A 117 -18.68 45.27 -9.45
CA THR A 117 -20.06 45.31 -9.95
C THR A 117 -20.24 44.49 -11.22
N TYR A 118 -19.25 44.59 -12.09
CA TYR A 118 -19.19 43.88 -13.38
C TYR A 118 -17.74 43.56 -13.73
N GLY A 119 -17.39 42.28 -13.62
CA GLY A 119 -16.05 41.83 -13.93
C GLY A 119 -16.01 40.36 -14.27
N SER A 120 -14.81 39.88 -14.56
CA SER A 120 -14.51 38.48 -14.75
C SER A 120 -13.13 38.15 -14.17
N VAL A 121 -12.99 36.96 -13.61
CA VAL A 121 -11.74 36.40 -13.12
C VAL A 121 -11.35 35.26 -14.04
N ALA A 122 -10.26 35.43 -14.80
CA ALA A 122 -9.63 34.35 -15.57
C ALA A 122 -8.72 33.58 -14.65
N VAL A 123 -9.04 32.31 -14.43
CA VAL A 123 -8.30 31.37 -13.53
C VAL A 123 -7.44 30.46 -14.36
N ARG A 124 -6.19 30.27 -13.97
CA ARG A 124 -5.27 29.28 -14.51
C ARG A 124 -4.71 28.38 -13.42
N LEU A 125 -4.95 27.09 -13.53
CA LEU A 125 -4.42 26.07 -12.61
C LEU A 125 -3.39 25.22 -13.34
N VAL A 126 -2.26 25.01 -12.72
CA VAL A 126 -1.19 24.12 -13.22
C VAL A 126 -1.11 22.92 -12.31
N PHE A 127 -1.46 21.77 -12.85
CA PHE A 127 -1.50 20.52 -12.08
C PHE A 127 -0.16 19.80 -12.15
N ARG A 128 0.32 19.32 -11.02
CA ARG A 128 1.41 18.33 -10.91
C ARG A 128 0.89 16.89 -10.84
N ARG A 129 -0.42 16.71 -10.67
CA ARG A 129 -1.10 15.41 -10.65
C ARG A 129 -2.09 15.32 -11.81
N SER A 130 -2.23 14.14 -12.38
CA SER A 130 -3.24 13.85 -13.39
C SER A 130 -4.65 13.74 -12.77
N ALA A 131 -5.69 13.87 -13.60
CA ALA A 131 -7.06 13.63 -13.16
C ALA A 131 -7.24 12.25 -12.55
N ALA A 132 -6.63 11.20 -13.13
CA ALA A 132 -6.71 9.83 -12.62
C ALA A 132 -6.08 9.68 -11.23
N GLU A 133 -5.00 10.39 -10.90
CA GLU A 133 -4.40 10.39 -9.56
C GLU A 133 -5.31 11.08 -8.56
N ILE A 134 -5.99 12.15 -8.95
CA ILE A 134 -6.97 12.83 -8.08
C ILE A 134 -8.20 11.95 -7.83
N ASP A 135 -8.71 11.30 -8.86
CA ASP A 135 -9.87 10.38 -8.77
C ASP A 135 -9.55 9.14 -7.94
N ALA A 136 -8.29 8.73 -7.90
CA ALA A 136 -7.83 7.58 -7.13
C ALA A 136 -7.75 7.85 -5.60
N ILE A 137 -7.95 9.09 -5.14
CA ILE A 137 -7.87 9.44 -3.71
C ILE A 137 -8.98 8.76 -2.92
N VAL A 138 -8.61 7.90 -1.98
CA VAL A 138 -9.55 7.21 -1.08
C VAL A 138 -9.74 8.02 0.19
N THR A 139 -10.99 8.38 0.53
CA THR A 139 -11.29 9.10 1.77
C THR A 139 -11.51 8.13 2.93
N VAL A 140 -10.84 8.37 4.05
CA VAL A 140 -10.94 7.62 5.31
C VAL A 140 -11.07 8.56 6.51
N SER A 141 -11.43 8.04 7.68
CA SER A 141 -11.47 8.79 8.94
C SER A 141 -10.48 8.22 9.93
N GLY A 142 -9.63 9.10 10.48
CA GLY A 142 -8.65 8.78 11.52
C GLY A 142 -7.57 7.80 11.11
N LEU A 143 -6.66 7.55 12.03
CA LEU A 143 -5.50 6.68 11.84
C LEU A 143 -5.91 5.22 11.56
N SER A 144 -6.91 4.70 12.28
CA SER A 144 -7.36 3.31 12.10
C SER A 144 -7.89 3.02 10.68
N GLY A 145 -8.64 3.99 10.11
CA GLY A 145 -9.11 3.88 8.72
C GLY A 145 -7.97 3.91 7.70
N ALA A 146 -6.93 4.71 7.97
CA ALA A 146 -5.72 4.74 7.15
C ALA A 146 -4.96 3.41 7.23
N GLN A 147 -4.74 2.89 8.43
CA GLN A 147 -4.04 1.61 8.65
C GLN A 147 -4.75 0.42 7.96
N GLU A 148 -6.09 0.40 7.94
CA GLU A 148 -6.84 -0.64 7.21
C GLU A 148 -6.56 -0.60 5.70
N LYS A 149 -6.55 0.60 5.10
CA LYS A 149 -6.25 0.77 3.67
C LYS A 149 -4.80 0.46 3.34
N ILE A 150 -3.87 0.89 4.18
CA ILE A 150 -2.44 0.57 4.07
C ILE A 150 -2.24 -0.95 4.10
N ARG A 151 -2.85 -1.64 5.07
CA ARG A 151 -2.80 -3.11 5.15
C ARG A 151 -3.32 -3.76 3.87
N SER A 152 -4.44 -3.28 3.33
CA SER A 152 -5.01 -3.80 2.08
C SER A 152 -4.05 -3.61 0.89
N ALA A 153 -3.43 -2.43 0.77
CA ALA A 153 -2.46 -2.14 -0.28
C ALA A 153 -1.22 -3.06 -0.19
N LEU A 154 -0.69 -3.26 1.02
CA LEU A 154 0.44 -4.17 1.26
C LEU A 154 0.11 -5.62 0.91
N LEU A 155 -1.08 -6.12 1.28
CA LEU A 155 -1.53 -7.48 0.95
C LEU A 155 -1.71 -7.68 -0.56
N ASN A 156 -2.02 -6.62 -1.29
CA ASN A 156 -2.14 -6.64 -2.75
C ASN A 156 -0.81 -6.39 -3.46
N TYR A 157 0.24 -6.00 -2.74
CA TYR A 157 1.50 -5.51 -3.30
C TYR A 157 1.26 -4.33 -4.26
N ASP A 158 0.43 -3.37 -3.85
CA ASP A 158 0.23 -2.15 -4.61
C ASP A 158 1.48 -1.27 -4.52
N SER A 159 1.78 -0.52 -5.58
CA SER A 159 2.97 0.35 -5.63
C SER A 159 2.73 1.76 -5.09
N ALA A 160 1.47 2.14 -4.92
CA ALA A 160 1.09 3.45 -4.38
C ALA A 160 -0.28 3.40 -3.70
N LEU A 161 -0.49 4.31 -2.77
CA LEU A 161 -1.78 4.53 -2.10
C LEU A 161 -1.90 6.01 -1.72
N THR A 162 -2.98 6.66 -2.14
CA THR A 162 -3.26 8.04 -1.76
C THR A 162 -4.55 8.10 -0.94
N LEU A 163 -4.44 8.61 0.29
CA LEU A 163 -5.53 8.69 1.25
C LEU A 163 -5.84 10.13 1.62
N ARG A 164 -7.10 10.53 1.57
CA ARG A 164 -7.59 11.72 2.22
C ARG A 164 -8.09 11.35 3.62
N ILE A 165 -7.34 11.73 4.64
CA ILE A 165 -7.62 11.36 6.04
C ILE A 165 -8.31 12.54 6.73
N ARG A 166 -9.53 12.33 7.19
CA ARG A 166 -10.24 13.26 8.08
C ARG A 166 -9.82 12.97 9.52
N SER A 167 -9.70 14.01 10.35
CA SER A 167 -9.13 13.90 11.70
C SER A 167 -7.76 13.21 11.65
N TYR A 168 -6.87 13.85 10.91
CA TYR A 168 -5.50 13.38 10.71
C TYR A 168 -4.70 13.46 12.02
N GLU A 169 -4.01 12.41 12.35
CA GLU A 169 -3.07 12.32 13.44
C GLU A 169 -1.67 12.05 12.86
N ASP A 170 -0.66 12.75 13.37
CA ASP A 170 0.72 12.54 12.93
C ASP A 170 1.20 11.15 13.37
N ALA A 171 1.79 10.40 12.44
CA ALA A 171 2.32 9.07 12.65
C ALA A 171 3.54 8.83 11.75
N ASP A 172 4.45 7.99 12.21
CA ASP A 172 5.56 7.50 11.38
C ASP A 172 5.07 6.31 10.53
N PHE A 173 4.36 6.62 9.44
CA PHE A 173 3.81 5.59 8.55
C PHE A 173 4.87 4.63 7.99
N PRO A 174 6.06 5.05 7.56
CA PRO A 174 7.12 4.13 7.17
C PRO A 174 7.50 3.14 8.26
N ALA A 175 7.69 3.60 9.51
CA ALA A 175 8.02 2.73 10.63
C ALA A 175 6.85 1.78 10.98
N GLU A 176 5.61 2.26 11.01
CA GLU A 176 4.43 1.43 11.25
C GLU A 176 4.24 0.35 10.18
N ILE A 177 4.43 0.70 8.90
CA ILE A 177 4.36 -0.23 7.77
C ILE A 177 5.45 -1.30 7.90
N ARG A 178 6.68 -0.90 8.19
CA ARG A 178 7.79 -1.82 8.42
C ARG A 178 7.47 -2.79 9.57
N ALA A 179 7.05 -2.27 10.71
CA ALA A 179 6.67 -3.08 11.87
C ALA A 179 5.54 -4.07 11.52
N PHE A 180 4.51 -3.62 10.78
CA PHE A 180 3.44 -4.50 10.34
C PHE A 180 3.95 -5.65 9.46
N CYS A 181 4.82 -5.38 8.49
CA CYS A 181 5.40 -6.40 7.61
C CYS A 181 6.26 -7.41 8.40
N LEU A 182 7.11 -6.94 9.31
CA LEU A 182 7.99 -7.78 10.13
C LEU A 182 7.19 -8.69 11.08
N ASN A 183 6.08 -8.21 11.59
CA ASN A 183 5.19 -8.97 12.49
C ASN A 183 4.26 -9.95 11.75
N ASN A 184 4.09 -9.80 10.43
CA ASN A 184 3.17 -10.61 9.63
C ASN A 184 3.84 -11.27 8.42
N PRO A 185 5.00 -11.96 8.57
CA PRO A 185 5.76 -12.48 7.42
C PRO A 185 5.01 -13.58 6.64
N GLY A 186 4.04 -14.25 7.26
CA GLY A 186 3.15 -15.20 6.59
C GLY A 186 2.13 -14.56 5.66
N GLN A 187 1.87 -13.25 5.81
CA GLN A 187 0.97 -12.47 4.96
C GLN A 187 1.74 -11.61 3.97
N ILE A 188 2.86 -11.03 4.40
CA ILE A 188 3.72 -10.14 3.60
C ILE A 188 5.17 -10.60 3.79
N SER A 189 5.74 -11.21 2.77
CA SER A 189 7.08 -11.81 2.84
C SER A 189 8.18 -10.93 2.25
N VAL A 190 7.81 -9.79 1.69
CA VAL A 190 8.72 -8.81 1.07
C VAL A 190 8.51 -7.46 1.72
N LEU A 191 9.57 -6.86 2.23
CA LEU A 191 9.54 -5.53 2.83
C LEU A 191 9.64 -4.49 1.72
N PRO A 192 8.66 -3.57 1.58
CA PRO A 192 8.81 -2.45 0.67
C PRO A 192 9.75 -1.38 1.24
N GLU A 193 10.43 -0.66 0.35
CA GLU A 193 10.88 0.69 0.69
C GLU A 193 9.67 1.63 0.62
N VAL A 194 9.47 2.44 1.65
CA VAL A 194 8.28 3.29 1.79
C VAL A 194 8.69 4.74 1.80
N SER A 195 8.09 5.55 0.93
CA SER A 195 8.09 7.00 1.06
C SER A 195 6.69 7.52 1.37
N ALA A 196 6.60 8.51 2.25
CA ALA A 196 5.36 9.13 2.68
C ALA A 196 5.43 10.65 2.51
N ASN A 197 4.42 11.24 1.88
CA ASN A 197 4.26 12.69 1.78
C ASN A 197 2.87 13.07 2.29
N VAL A 198 2.76 14.23 2.94
CA VAL A 198 1.51 14.71 3.54
C VAL A 198 1.18 16.10 2.99
N TYR A 199 -0.08 16.30 2.60
CA TYR A 199 -0.59 17.54 2.00
C TYR A 199 -1.95 17.93 2.61
N PRO A 200 -2.12 19.18 3.07
CA PRO A 200 -1.08 20.15 3.43
C PRO A 200 -0.27 19.66 4.66
N GLN A 201 0.75 20.41 5.06
CA GLN A 201 1.56 20.07 6.24
C GLN A 201 0.80 20.25 7.56
N GLU A 202 -0.23 21.10 7.56
CA GLU A 202 -1.06 21.40 8.70
C GLU A 202 -2.54 21.23 8.34
N GLY A 203 -3.42 21.09 9.34
CA GLY A 203 -4.87 20.98 9.17
C GLY A 203 -5.42 19.65 9.65
N GLU A 204 -6.72 19.64 9.92
CA GLU A 204 -7.45 18.46 10.43
C GLU A 204 -7.67 17.39 9.34
N THR A 205 -7.78 17.81 8.08
CA THR A 205 -7.89 16.90 6.94
C THR A 205 -6.65 17.02 6.08
N ARG A 206 -5.95 15.91 5.84
CA ARG A 206 -4.74 15.89 5.02
C ARG A 206 -4.78 14.74 4.01
N ILE A 207 -4.00 14.87 2.94
CA ILE A 207 -3.74 13.77 2.01
C ILE A 207 -2.40 13.15 2.36
N LEU A 208 -2.42 11.85 2.64
CA LEU A 208 -1.24 11.01 2.77
C LEU A 208 -1.01 10.29 1.45
N GLU A 209 0.13 10.54 0.84
CA GLU A 209 0.61 9.84 -0.35
C GLU A 209 1.70 8.87 0.04
N LEU A 210 1.48 7.59 -0.22
CA LEU A 210 2.43 6.51 0.04
C LEU A 210 2.89 5.89 -1.27
N HIS A 211 4.21 5.68 -1.40
CA HIS A 211 4.79 4.89 -2.48
C HIS A 211 5.52 3.70 -1.88
N PHE A 212 5.28 2.52 -2.45
CA PHE A 212 5.88 1.25 -2.06
C PHE A 212 6.77 0.76 -3.20
N THR A 213 8.07 0.72 -2.95
CA THR A 213 9.04 0.19 -3.91
C THR A 213 9.45 -1.21 -3.50
N TYR A 214 9.24 -2.17 -4.39
CA TYR A 214 9.60 -3.56 -4.20
C TYR A 214 10.72 -3.94 -5.17
N ASP A 215 11.59 -4.86 -4.77
CA ASP A 215 12.70 -5.37 -5.59
C ASP A 215 12.32 -6.62 -6.42
N ALA A 216 11.04 -7.02 -6.39
CA ALA A 216 10.49 -8.16 -7.10
C ALA A 216 9.14 -7.81 -7.76
N THR A 217 8.75 -8.57 -8.75
CA THR A 217 7.43 -8.46 -9.38
C THR A 217 6.32 -8.96 -8.46
N ARG A 218 5.09 -8.50 -8.67
CA ARG A 218 3.91 -8.91 -7.88
C ARG A 218 3.72 -10.44 -7.86
N ASP A 219 3.95 -11.12 -8.98
CA ASP A 219 3.76 -12.57 -9.07
C ASP A 219 4.88 -13.32 -8.32
N GLU A 220 6.12 -12.83 -8.38
CA GLU A 220 7.22 -13.35 -7.57
C GLU A 220 6.95 -13.17 -6.09
N MET A 221 6.52 -11.99 -5.66
CA MET A 221 6.18 -11.71 -4.26
C MET A 221 5.06 -12.61 -3.74
N ARG A 222 4.01 -12.85 -4.54
CA ARG A 222 2.93 -13.80 -4.22
C ARG A 222 3.45 -15.24 -4.09
N SER A 223 4.39 -15.64 -4.96
CA SER A 223 5.03 -16.96 -4.89
C SER A 223 5.88 -17.10 -3.63
N MET A 224 6.67 -16.07 -3.30
CA MET A 224 7.46 -16.01 -2.06
C MET A 224 6.57 -16.11 -0.84
N GLN A 225 5.51 -15.32 -0.77
CA GLN A 225 4.55 -15.31 0.33
C GLN A 225 3.89 -16.68 0.54
N LYS A 226 3.44 -17.34 -0.53
CA LYS A 226 2.88 -18.69 -0.44
C LYS A 226 3.89 -19.70 0.10
N SER A 227 5.15 -19.59 -0.33
CA SER A 227 6.25 -20.44 0.14
C SER A 227 6.53 -20.21 1.63
N VAL A 228 6.63 -18.95 2.06
CA VAL A 228 6.84 -18.58 3.47
C VAL A 228 5.70 -19.08 4.34
N ALA A 229 4.44 -18.83 3.97
CA ALA A 229 3.27 -19.28 4.73
C ALA A 229 3.26 -20.80 4.92
N THR A 230 3.63 -21.58 3.89
CA THR A 230 3.73 -23.04 3.97
C THR A 230 4.82 -23.49 4.94
N LEU A 231 5.99 -22.84 4.92
CA LEU A 231 7.12 -23.18 5.78
C LEU A 231 6.88 -22.79 7.24
N LEU A 232 6.23 -21.64 7.48
CA LEU A 232 5.79 -21.24 8.82
C LEU A 232 4.74 -22.23 9.38
N THR A 233 3.76 -22.66 8.58
CA THR A 233 2.80 -23.70 9.00
C THR A 233 3.51 -24.99 9.44
N SER A 234 4.59 -25.37 8.75
CA SER A 234 5.40 -26.51 9.14
C SER A 234 6.14 -26.26 10.46
N ALA A 235 6.72 -25.07 10.66
CA ALA A 235 7.38 -24.68 11.91
C ALA A 235 6.41 -24.71 13.10
N SER A 236 5.21 -24.13 12.92
CA SER A 236 4.12 -24.14 13.91
C SER A 236 3.73 -25.58 14.33
N THR A 237 3.74 -26.52 13.39
CA THR A 237 3.42 -27.92 13.69
C THR A 237 4.46 -28.54 14.63
N TYR A 238 5.74 -28.28 14.41
CA TYR A 238 6.80 -28.73 15.30
C TYR A 238 6.73 -28.07 16.69
N MET A 239 6.50 -26.75 16.70
CA MET A 239 6.41 -26.00 17.95
C MET A 239 5.28 -26.47 18.85
N ARG A 240 4.09 -26.78 18.29
CA ARG A 240 2.91 -27.23 19.03
C ARG A 240 3.08 -28.57 19.76
N SER A 241 4.08 -29.39 19.40
CA SER A 241 4.34 -30.65 20.05
C SER A 241 4.93 -30.51 21.48
N GLY A 242 5.38 -29.31 21.87
CA GLY A 242 5.92 -29.00 23.18
C GLY A 242 4.84 -28.83 24.25
N ALA A 243 5.10 -29.35 25.48
CA ALA A 243 4.17 -29.28 26.60
C ALA A 243 4.15 -27.91 27.30
N GLY A 244 5.20 -27.09 27.14
CA GLY A 244 5.32 -25.74 27.70
C GLY A 244 6.15 -24.84 26.81
N ASP A 245 6.24 -23.55 27.15
CA ASP A 245 6.85 -22.54 26.29
C ASP A 245 8.32 -22.83 25.96
N ASN A 246 9.10 -23.26 26.96
CA ASN A 246 10.50 -23.66 26.75
C ASN A 246 10.63 -24.81 25.74
N GLU A 247 9.78 -25.85 25.86
CA GLU A 247 9.82 -26.98 24.95
C GLU A 247 9.34 -26.60 23.55
N ARG A 248 8.33 -25.72 23.45
CA ARG A 248 7.85 -25.16 22.17
C ARG A 248 8.95 -24.38 21.44
N LEU A 249 9.63 -23.48 22.15
CA LEU A 249 10.76 -22.72 21.63
C LEU A 249 11.93 -23.61 21.25
N GLN A 250 12.25 -24.62 22.07
CA GLN A 250 13.29 -25.60 21.75
C GLN A 250 12.94 -26.41 20.49
N ASN A 251 11.66 -26.77 20.29
CA ASN A 251 11.23 -27.49 19.10
C ASN A 251 11.30 -26.59 17.84
N LEU A 252 10.98 -25.30 17.96
CA LEU A 252 11.17 -24.33 16.87
C LEU A 252 12.64 -24.23 16.49
N LEU A 253 13.54 -24.10 17.47
CA LEU A 253 14.99 -24.05 17.24
C LEU A 253 15.49 -25.33 16.56
N ARG A 254 15.08 -26.52 17.03
CA ARG A 254 15.41 -27.79 16.40
C ARG A 254 14.90 -27.88 14.97
N TYR A 255 13.66 -27.42 14.71
CA TYR A 255 13.12 -27.39 13.35
C TYR A 255 13.97 -26.51 12.42
N LEU A 256 14.28 -25.30 12.85
CA LEU A 256 15.11 -24.38 12.08
C LEU A 256 16.50 -24.95 11.87
N PHE A 257 17.12 -25.48 12.90
CA PHE A 257 18.49 -25.97 12.88
C PHE A 257 18.67 -27.39 12.32
N SER A 258 17.65 -28.22 12.23
CA SER A 258 17.72 -29.53 11.55
C SER A 258 17.95 -29.41 10.02
N ARG A 259 17.83 -28.20 9.48
CA ARG A 259 17.99 -27.88 8.05
C ARG A 259 19.29 -27.11 7.76
N MET A 260 20.30 -27.30 8.51
CA MET A 260 21.43 -26.47 8.85
C MET A 260 22.56 -26.30 7.85
N ASP A 261 22.30 -26.30 6.56
CA ASP A 261 23.27 -25.79 5.59
C ASP A 261 23.01 -24.29 5.33
N TYR A 262 22.99 -23.47 6.39
CA TYR A 262 22.83 -22.04 6.22
C TYR A 262 24.12 -21.40 5.69
N THR A 263 23.97 -20.53 4.68
CA THR A 263 24.98 -19.54 4.31
C THR A 263 24.64 -18.22 4.99
N MET A 264 25.63 -17.38 5.22
CA MET A 264 25.37 -16.03 5.77
C MET A 264 24.66 -15.18 4.70
N GLY A 265 23.53 -14.59 5.08
CA GLY A 265 22.77 -13.67 4.26
C GLY A 265 23.22 -12.21 4.45
N SER A 266 22.65 -11.33 3.66
CA SER A 266 22.82 -9.87 3.84
C SER A 266 21.96 -9.35 5.01
N GLU A 267 22.42 -8.27 5.65
CA GLU A 267 21.77 -7.59 6.76
C GLU A 267 21.71 -6.08 6.52
N PRO A 268 20.57 -5.41 6.58
CA PRO A 268 19.24 -6.02 6.51
C PRO A 268 18.90 -6.54 5.10
N THR A 269 17.86 -7.36 4.97
CA THR A 269 17.36 -7.89 3.68
C THR A 269 15.90 -7.53 3.47
N ALA A 270 15.47 -7.37 2.21
CA ALA A 270 14.07 -7.15 1.85
C ALA A 270 13.21 -8.42 1.98
N HIS A 271 13.81 -9.60 2.06
CA HIS A 271 13.12 -10.89 2.09
C HIS A 271 13.52 -11.76 3.30
N PRO A 272 13.48 -11.24 4.53
CA PRO A 272 14.17 -11.87 5.67
C PRO A 272 13.73 -13.33 5.91
N VAL A 273 12.43 -13.59 5.90
CA VAL A 273 11.90 -14.93 6.17
C VAL A 273 12.00 -15.86 4.95
N TYR A 274 11.81 -15.34 3.73
CA TYR A 274 11.98 -16.13 2.52
C TYR A 274 13.44 -16.56 2.31
N ASP A 275 14.38 -15.65 2.51
CA ASP A 275 15.81 -15.93 2.40
C ASP A 275 16.23 -16.99 3.44
N LEU A 276 15.79 -16.83 4.68
CA LEU A 276 16.07 -17.81 5.75
C LEU A 276 15.46 -19.19 5.45
N LEU A 277 14.15 -19.26 5.26
CA LEU A 277 13.46 -20.54 5.21
C LEU A 277 13.57 -21.25 3.86
N ARG A 278 13.65 -20.50 2.76
CA ARG A 278 13.65 -21.07 1.41
C ARG A 278 15.03 -21.13 0.79
N LYS A 279 15.81 -20.04 0.88
CA LYS A 279 17.17 -19.98 0.31
C LYS A 279 18.24 -20.45 1.29
N ARG A 280 17.91 -20.64 2.57
CA ARG A 280 18.86 -20.99 3.66
C ARG A 280 19.96 -19.95 3.84
N GLN A 281 19.62 -18.70 3.65
CA GLN A 281 20.47 -17.56 3.93
C GLN A 281 20.13 -17.00 5.32
N ALA A 282 21.00 -17.26 6.28
CA ALA A 282 20.78 -16.84 7.66
C ALA A 282 21.01 -15.33 7.79
N SER A 283 20.05 -14.65 8.41
CA SER A 283 20.13 -13.26 8.87
C SER A 283 19.50 -13.15 10.25
N SER A 284 19.97 -12.23 11.06
CA SER A 284 19.42 -11.99 12.40
C SER A 284 17.94 -11.58 12.30
N LEU A 285 17.61 -10.70 11.35
CA LEU A 285 16.25 -10.28 11.07
C LEU A 285 15.36 -11.46 10.63
N GLY A 286 15.87 -12.35 9.78
CA GLY A 286 15.13 -13.52 9.32
C GLY A 286 14.74 -14.45 10.47
N PHE A 287 15.67 -14.74 11.36
CA PHE A 287 15.40 -15.55 12.56
C PHE A 287 14.42 -14.84 13.50
N ALA A 288 14.64 -13.55 13.79
CA ALA A 288 13.78 -12.79 14.68
C ALA A 288 12.32 -12.71 14.18
N CYS A 289 12.11 -12.51 12.87
CA CYS A 289 10.77 -12.54 12.28
C CYS A 289 10.08 -13.91 12.41
N VAL A 290 10.81 -15.01 12.19
CA VAL A 290 10.24 -16.36 12.34
C VAL A 290 9.88 -16.64 13.80
N VAL A 291 10.76 -16.33 14.76
CA VAL A 291 10.48 -16.49 16.19
C VAL A 291 9.24 -15.69 16.58
N ASN A 292 9.17 -14.43 16.17
CA ASN A 292 8.03 -13.55 16.49
C ASN A 292 6.71 -14.08 15.92
N ALA A 293 6.70 -14.50 14.65
CA ALA A 293 5.50 -15.07 14.02
C ALA A 293 5.04 -16.38 14.67
N GLU A 294 5.97 -17.26 15.02
CA GLU A 294 5.66 -18.54 15.64
C GLU A 294 5.23 -18.39 17.12
N CYS A 295 5.83 -17.46 17.86
CA CYS A 295 5.40 -17.10 19.20
C CYS A 295 3.96 -16.55 19.21
N ALA A 296 3.62 -15.68 18.24
CA ALA A 296 2.26 -15.18 18.10
C ALA A 296 1.25 -16.32 17.86
N GLN A 297 1.58 -17.32 17.03
CA GLN A 297 0.76 -18.50 16.80
C GLN A 297 0.64 -19.41 18.04
N ALA A 298 1.67 -19.45 18.88
CA ALA A 298 1.72 -20.23 20.12
C ALA A 298 1.17 -19.47 21.34
N GLN A 299 0.76 -18.21 21.18
CA GLN A 299 0.32 -17.32 22.25
C GLN A 299 1.40 -17.06 23.31
N ILE A 300 2.67 -17.05 22.90
CA ILE A 300 3.80 -16.62 23.72
C ILE A 300 4.01 -15.13 23.47
N ALA A 301 4.04 -14.32 24.53
CA ALA A 301 4.35 -12.90 24.41
C ALA A 301 5.77 -12.73 23.88
N CYS A 302 5.89 -12.14 22.71
CA CYS A 302 7.15 -11.98 21.98
C CYS A 302 7.13 -10.68 21.21
N GLU A 303 8.24 -10.01 21.18
CA GLU A 303 8.49 -8.78 20.43
C GLU A 303 9.79 -8.91 19.66
N LEU A 304 9.78 -8.45 18.41
CA LEU A 304 10.97 -8.30 17.60
C LEU A 304 11.71 -7.03 18.01
N VAL A 305 12.98 -7.15 18.32
CA VAL A 305 13.86 -6.03 18.68
C VAL A 305 14.89 -5.84 17.56
N GLU A 306 15.01 -4.62 17.09
CA GLU A 306 16.07 -4.19 16.16
C GLU A 306 17.06 -3.28 16.90
N GLY A 307 18.34 -3.44 16.60
CA GLY A 307 19.39 -2.68 17.20
C GLY A 307 20.76 -2.99 16.60
N THR A 308 21.80 -2.97 17.41
CA THR A 308 23.15 -3.35 16.99
C THR A 308 23.76 -4.37 17.94
N ARG A 309 24.66 -5.21 17.42
CA ARG A 309 25.55 -6.08 18.18
C ARG A 309 26.96 -5.86 17.69
N GLY A 310 27.84 -5.42 18.60
CA GLY A 310 29.20 -5.07 18.20
C GLY A 310 29.28 -3.90 17.20
N GLY A 311 28.28 -3.02 17.18
CA GLY A 311 28.19 -1.88 16.27
C GLY A 311 27.60 -2.18 14.87
N ALA A 312 27.30 -3.46 14.55
CA ALA A 312 26.64 -3.85 13.32
C ALA A 312 25.14 -4.06 13.57
N TYR A 313 24.30 -3.82 12.54
CA TYR A 313 22.87 -4.11 12.60
C TYR A 313 22.62 -5.55 13.06
N HIS A 314 21.65 -5.70 13.98
CA HIS A 314 21.26 -7.01 14.51
C HIS A 314 19.81 -6.98 14.99
N ALA A 315 19.12 -8.11 14.87
CA ALA A 315 17.76 -8.29 15.36
C ALA A 315 17.66 -9.55 16.22
N TRP A 316 16.81 -9.49 17.25
CA TRP A 316 16.55 -10.59 18.19
C TRP A 316 15.13 -10.47 18.73
N ASN A 317 14.75 -11.33 19.69
CA ASN A 317 13.42 -11.28 20.28
C ASN A 317 13.50 -11.09 21.80
N ARG A 318 12.57 -10.27 22.33
CA ARG A 318 12.22 -10.14 23.73
C ARG A 318 10.95 -10.97 23.96
N LEU A 319 10.94 -11.84 24.98
CA LEU A 319 9.85 -12.75 25.28
C LEU A 319 9.49 -12.70 26.76
N THR A 320 8.24 -13.10 27.05
CA THR A 320 7.84 -13.48 28.41
C THR A 320 7.60 -14.97 28.46
N VAL A 321 8.46 -15.70 29.16
CA VAL A 321 8.39 -17.15 29.29
C VAL A 321 8.21 -17.51 30.77
N ASN A 322 7.15 -18.24 31.09
CA ASN A 322 6.77 -18.57 32.48
C ASN A 322 6.63 -17.33 33.41
N GLY A 323 6.26 -16.18 32.85
CA GLY A 323 6.09 -14.94 33.61
C GLY A 323 7.39 -14.12 33.78
N GLU A 324 8.50 -14.57 33.26
CA GLU A 324 9.80 -13.88 33.32
C GLU A 324 10.18 -13.32 31.95
N GLU A 325 10.68 -12.08 31.93
CA GLU A 325 11.24 -11.46 30.73
C GLU A 325 12.60 -12.07 30.40
N CYS A 326 12.77 -12.46 29.16
CA CYS A 326 14.01 -13.00 28.62
C CYS A 326 14.19 -12.65 27.16
N TYR A 327 15.34 -12.99 26.61
CA TYR A 327 15.68 -12.72 25.23
C TYR A 327 16.15 -14.01 24.53
N ILE A 328 15.90 -14.09 23.22
CA ILE A 328 16.40 -15.17 22.36
C ILE A 328 17.02 -14.57 21.10
N ASP A 329 18.20 -15.07 20.74
CA ASP A 329 18.91 -14.72 19.53
C ASP A 329 19.37 -15.98 18.82
N LEU A 330 18.63 -16.39 17.79
CA LEU A 330 18.94 -17.60 17.02
C LEU A 330 20.13 -17.42 16.08
N MET A 331 20.45 -16.19 15.66
CA MET A 331 21.66 -15.94 14.89
C MET A 331 22.92 -16.17 15.73
N ARG A 332 22.93 -15.68 16.98
CA ARG A 332 23.97 -15.96 17.95
C ARG A 332 24.12 -17.45 18.25
N ALA A 333 22.98 -18.16 18.38
CA ALA A 333 22.98 -19.60 18.59
C ALA A 333 23.59 -20.35 17.40
N LEU A 334 23.26 -19.95 16.17
CA LEU A 334 23.84 -20.49 14.94
C LEU A 334 25.37 -20.29 14.87
N GLU A 335 25.84 -19.06 15.12
CA GLU A 335 27.26 -18.69 15.13
C GLU A 335 28.08 -19.53 16.12
N ARG A 336 27.47 -19.92 17.25
CA ARG A 336 28.09 -20.76 18.27
C ARG A 336 27.96 -22.26 18.02
N GLY A 337 27.23 -22.63 16.96
CA GLY A 337 26.92 -24.03 16.68
C GLY A 337 26.03 -24.67 17.78
N ASN A 338 25.27 -23.87 18.53
CA ASN A 338 24.44 -24.32 19.62
C ASN A 338 23.00 -24.56 19.15
N ALA A 339 22.56 -25.81 19.22
CA ALA A 339 21.17 -26.21 18.90
C ALA A 339 20.26 -26.33 20.13
N GLU A 340 20.73 -25.91 21.29
CA GLU A 340 19.94 -25.87 22.52
C GLU A 340 19.40 -24.46 22.78
N LEU A 341 18.19 -24.38 23.31
CA LEU A 341 17.55 -23.13 23.68
C LEU A 341 18.32 -22.44 24.79
N GLU A 342 18.76 -21.22 24.54
CA GLU A 342 19.40 -20.35 25.52
C GLU A 342 18.53 -19.10 25.71
N LEU A 343 17.92 -18.98 26.87
CA LEU A 343 17.20 -17.76 27.28
C LEU A 343 18.21 -16.78 27.90
N LEU A 344 18.32 -15.60 27.29
CA LEU A 344 19.30 -14.59 27.67
C LEU A 344 18.66 -13.55 28.58
N THR A 345 19.45 -12.94 29.42
CA THR A 345 19.05 -11.78 30.24
C THR A 345 19.53 -10.47 29.58
N ALA A 346 18.90 -9.34 29.94
CA ALA A 346 19.38 -8.03 29.52
C ALA A 346 20.86 -7.79 29.89
N GLN A 347 21.31 -8.29 31.05
CA GLN A 347 22.70 -8.20 31.48
C GLN A 347 23.64 -9.00 30.56
N THR A 348 23.22 -10.18 30.11
CA THR A 348 23.97 -10.98 29.13
C THR A 348 24.13 -10.23 27.81
N LEU A 349 23.03 -9.65 27.30
CA LEU A 349 23.05 -8.87 26.06
C LEU A 349 23.99 -7.65 26.19
N ALA A 350 23.86 -6.88 27.27
CA ALA A 350 24.72 -5.73 27.52
C ALA A 350 26.22 -6.14 27.58
N GLY A 351 26.55 -7.28 28.19
CA GLY A 351 27.89 -7.85 28.23
C GLY A 351 28.45 -8.28 26.86
N GLU A 352 27.57 -8.52 25.87
CA GLU A 352 27.92 -8.91 24.50
C GLU A 352 27.73 -7.78 23.49
N SER A 353 27.72 -6.52 23.96
CA SER A 353 27.65 -5.31 23.12
C SER A 353 26.38 -5.18 22.27
N TYR A 354 25.23 -5.63 22.81
CA TYR A 354 23.93 -5.31 22.22
C TYR A 354 23.49 -3.91 22.63
N VAL A 355 23.00 -3.12 21.68
CA VAL A 355 22.47 -1.77 21.90
C VAL A 355 21.13 -1.65 21.18
N TRP A 356 20.09 -1.24 21.90
CA TRP A 356 18.74 -0.98 21.36
C TRP A 356 18.06 0.13 22.16
N GLN A 357 17.03 0.73 21.58
CA GLN A 357 16.15 1.65 22.29
C GLN A 357 15.07 0.86 23.03
N THR A 358 14.88 1.13 24.29
CA THR A 358 13.74 0.59 25.04
C THR A 358 12.52 1.51 24.88
N PRO A 359 11.28 0.98 24.89
CA PRO A 359 10.07 1.82 24.77
C PRO A 359 9.94 2.92 25.83
N GLU A 360 10.62 2.80 26.96
CA GLU A 360 10.61 3.80 28.03
C GLU A 360 11.44 5.05 27.71
N GLU A 361 12.39 4.97 26.77
CA GLU A 361 13.26 6.09 26.37
C GLU A 361 12.63 6.99 25.30
N THR A 362 11.50 6.59 24.70
CA THR A 362 10.83 7.36 23.64
C THR A 362 9.79 8.35 24.15
N THR A 363 9.50 8.41 25.46
CA THR A 363 8.48 9.30 26.02
C THR A 363 9.01 10.65 26.52
N ASP A 364 10.32 10.92 26.48
CA ASP A 364 10.95 12.14 27.05
C ASP A 364 11.79 12.97 26.04
N SER A 365 11.48 12.93 24.73
CA SER A 365 12.18 13.76 23.74
C SER A 365 11.27 14.68 22.94
#